data_a156ee49ade6e1eccff521b0e068f751
#
_entry.id   a156ee49ade6e1eccff521b0e068f751
#
_cell.length_a   1.000
_cell.length_b   1.000
_cell.length_c   1.000
_cell.angle_alpha   90.00
_cell.angle_beta   90.00
_cell.angle_gamma   90.00
#
_symmetry.space_group_name_H-M   'P 1'
#
loop_
_entity.id
_entity.type
_entity.pdbx_description
1 polymer ?
#
loop_
_entity_poly.entity_id
_entity_poly.type
_entity_poly.pdbx_seq_one_letter_code
_entity_poly.pdbx_strand_id
1 'polypeptide(L)'
;EEWNFTQLDDILAEHAGEDLIKFLNLIDKMKTLEDYNAIQIRQDHDKATLTTKVSRETFQIDWQQTCKNIHNFVRAYSEVPAAYSILNDKEIKIIRTQMSENKSTLPIGTITDIVKNSHFSVATTDYDLHILEVKNPGKPVMSAASFINGARLKIGDSFGN
;
A
#
# COMPACT_ATOMS: atom_id res chain seq x y z
N GLU A 1 1.00 -10.86 8.11
CA GLU A 1 0.66 -9.63 8.84
C GLU A 1 0.26 -8.55 7.84
N GLU A 2 -0.82 -7.82 8.15
CA GLU A 2 -1.43 -6.86 7.21
C GLU A 2 -1.07 -5.40 7.55
N TRP A 3 0.18 -5.13 7.88
CA TRP A 3 0.63 -3.75 8.16
C TRP A 3 0.59 -2.88 6.91
N ASN A 4 0.22 -1.62 7.10
CA ASN A 4 0.44 -0.58 6.11
C ASN A 4 1.82 0.08 6.31
N PHE A 5 2.18 1.01 5.42
CA PHE A 5 3.48 1.69 5.48
C PHE A 5 3.72 2.37 6.84
N THR A 6 2.77 3.14 7.33
CA THR A 6 2.92 3.90 8.60
C THR A 6 3.14 2.95 9.77
N GLN A 7 2.35 1.88 9.89
CA GLN A 7 2.51 0.89 10.94
C GLN A 7 3.85 0.17 10.88
N LEU A 8 4.34 -0.16 9.68
CA LEU A 8 5.64 -0.79 9.51
C LEU A 8 6.77 0.18 9.87
N ASP A 9 6.68 1.44 9.47
CA ASP A 9 7.66 2.49 9.75
C ASP A 9 7.81 2.71 11.28
N ASP A 10 6.69 2.84 12.00
CA ASP A 10 6.68 2.99 13.44
C ASP A 10 7.36 1.80 14.16
N ILE A 11 7.01 0.57 13.77
CA ILE A 11 7.58 -0.64 14.35
C ILE A 11 9.09 -0.74 14.06
N LEU A 12 9.49 -0.44 12.82
CA LEU A 12 10.90 -0.46 12.44
C LEU A 12 11.70 0.63 13.18
N ALA A 13 11.12 1.82 13.39
CA ALA A 13 11.76 2.89 14.15
C ALA A 13 11.98 2.50 15.62
N GLU A 14 11.00 1.86 16.26
CA GLU A 14 11.11 1.36 17.63
C GLU A 14 12.23 0.31 17.76
N HIS A 15 12.20 -0.72 16.91
CA HIS A 15 13.22 -1.77 16.91
C HIS A 15 14.61 -1.24 16.58
N ALA A 16 14.73 -0.31 15.61
CA ALA A 16 16.00 0.32 15.27
C ALA A 16 16.60 1.08 16.47
N GLY A 17 15.78 1.76 17.27
CA GLY A 17 16.19 2.42 18.49
C GLY A 17 16.76 1.45 19.55
N GLU A 18 16.05 0.34 19.78
CA GLU A 18 16.52 -0.71 20.70
C GLU A 18 17.83 -1.36 20.23
N ASP A 19 17.90 -1.69 18.94
CA ASP A 19 19.09 -2.34 18.38
C ASP A 19 20.29 -1.41 18.33
N LEU A 20 20.09 -0.11 18.12
CA LEU A 20 21.14 0.89 18.22
C LEU A 20 21.74 0.92 19.63
N ILE A 21 20.92 0.89 20.68
CA ILE A 21 21.41 0.85 22.08
C ILE A 21 22.22 -0.41 22.32
N LYS A 22 21.75 -1.58 21.87
CA LYS A 22 22.47 -2.86 21.99
C LYS A 22 23.82 -2.79 21.26
N PHE A 23 23.83 -2.22 20.06
CA PHE A 23 25.05 -2.06 19.24
C PHE A 23 26.05 -1.11 19.89
N LEU A 24 25.63 0.03 20.43
CA LEU A 24 26.49 0.96 21.15
C LEU A 24 27.13 0.30 22.38
N ASN A 25 26.34 -0.46 23.16
CA ASN A 25 26.86 -1.21 24.30
C ASN A 25 27.84 -2.32 23.89
N LEU A 26 27.73 -2.87 22.69
CA LEU A 26 28.67 -3.84 22.13
C LEU A 26 29.97 -3.15 21.74
N ILE A 27 29.90 -2.02 21.02
CA ILE A 27 31.06 -1.24 20.59
C ILE A 27 31.88 -0.73 21.80
N ASP A 28 31.22 -0.28 22.86
CA ASP A 28 31.90 0.22 24.07
C ASP A 28 32.81 -0.84 24.73
N LYS A 29 32.56 -2.12 24.49
CA LYS A 29 33.38 -3.24 24.97
C LYS A 29 34.55 -3.60 24.04
N MET A 30 34.56 -3.09 22.82
CA MET A 30 35.57 -3.41 21.81
C MET A 30 36.83 -2.55 22.02
N LYS A 31 38.00 -3.17 21.98
CA LYS A 31 39.29 -2.49 22.25
C LYS A 31 40.25 -2.58 21.06
N THR A 32 40.04 -3.50 20.15
CA THR A 32 40.96 -3.76 19.02
C THR A 32 40.23 -3.71 17.68
N LEU A 33 40.98 -3.51 16.60
CA LEU A 33 40.45 -3.59 15.24
C LEU A 33 39.93 -5.00 14.92
N GLU A 34 40.49 -6.02 15.52
CA GLU A 34 40.05 -7.40 15.36
C GLU A 34 38.64 -7.60 15.95
N ASP A 35 38.34 -6.97 17.11
CA ASP A 35 37.01 -7.00 17.72
C ASP A 35 35.94 -6.41 16.76
N TYR A 36 36.25 -5.28 16.12
CA TYR A 36 35.37 -4.65 15.14
C TYR A 36 35.17 -5.51 13.89
N ASN A 37 36.25 -6.10 13.38
CA ASN A 37 36.18 -6.95 12.19
C ASN A 37 35.37 -8.23 12.44
N ALA A 38 35.39 -8.77 13.66
CA ALA A 38 34.69 -9.99 14.02
C ALA A 38 33.16 -9.86 13.95
N ILE A 39 32.60 -8.64 14.09
CA ILE A 39 31.16 -8.40 14.02
C ILE A 39 30.68 -7.97 12.64
N GLN A 40 31.62 -7.71 11.71
CA GLN A 40 31.25 -7.29 10.36
C GLN A 40 30.74 -8.46 9.53
N ILE A 41 29.59 -8.28 8.91
CA ILE A 41 29.07 -9.20 7.91
C ILE A 41 29.28 -8.58 6.54
N ARG A 42 30.04 -9.27 5.67
CA ARG A 42 30.26 -8.81 4.30
C ARG A 42 28.95 -8.82 3.53
N GLN A 43 28.59 -7.68 2.96
CA GLN A 43 27.43 -7.57 2.11
C GLN A 43 27.63 -8.34 0.79
N ASP A 44 26.63 -9.11 0.40
CA ASP A 44 26.62 -9.83 -0.88
C ASP A 44 26.12 -8.88 -1.98
N HIS A 45 27.05 -8.33 -2.74
CA HIS A 45 26.75 -7.36 -3.80
C HIS A 45 25.95 -7.97 -4.97
N ASP A 46 26.05 -9.28 -5.18
CA ASP A 46 25.33 -9.97 -6.26
C ASP A 46 23.83 -10.06 -5.97
N LYS A 47 23.44 -9.89 -4.69
CA LYS A 47 22.05 -9.83 -4.25
C LYS A 47 21.50 -8.40 -4.08
N ALA A 48 22.30 -7.40 -4.45
CA ALA A 48 21.85 -6.02 -4.35
C ALA A 48 20.70 -5.73 -5.30
N THR A 49 19.65 -5.08 -4.79
CA THR A 49 18.52 -4.58 -5.58
C THR A 49 18.58 -3.06 -5.61
N LEU A 50 18.26 -2.49 -6.78
CA LEU A 50 18.24 -1.04 -6.95
C LEU A 50 16.79 -0.56 -7.01
N THR A 51 16.52 0.58 -6.39
CA THR A 51 15.25 1.28 -6.51
C THR A 51 15.39 2.46 -7.47
N THR A 52 14.33 2.73 -8.23
CA THR A 52 14.24 3.92 -9.08
C THR A 52 13.67 5.09 -8.30
N LYS A 53 13.90 6.32 -8.78
CA LYS A 53 13.27 7.51 -8.21
C LYS A 53 11.75 7.39 -8.38
N VAL A 54 11.04 7.59 -7.30
CA VAL A 54 9.57 7.56 -7.29
C VAL A 54 9.03 8.83 -7.93
N SER A 55 8.12 8.69 -8.88
CA SER A 55 7.38 9.79 -9.53
C SER A 55 5.88 9.66 -9.20
N ARG A 56 5.09 10.66 -9.62
CA ARG A 56 3.64 10.61 -9.36
C ARG A 56 2.98 9.39 -9.99
N GLU A 57 3.39 9.04 -11.19
CA GLU A 57 2.86 7.90 -11.97
C GLU A 57 3.09 6.57 -11.24
N THR A 58 4.14 6.50 -10.43
CA THR A 58 4.43 5.31 -9.61
C THR A 58 3.30 4.98 -8.63
N PHE A 59 2.45 5.94 -8.26
CA PHE A 59 1.35 5.73 -7.31
C PHE A 59 0.01 5.43 -8.00
N GLN A 60 -0.02 5.39 -9.32
CA GLN A 60 -1.22 5.04 -10.07
C GLN A 60 -1.47 3.54 -10.00
N ILE A 61 -2.69 3.15 -9.67
CA ILE A 61 -3.09 1.75 -9.58
C ILE A 61 -3.20 1.17 -10.98
N ASP A 62 -2.45 0.10 -11.24
CA ASP A 62 -2.62 -0.75 -12.42
C ASP A 62 -3.63 -1.86 -12.10
N TRP A 63 -4.85 -1.71 -12.57
CA TRP A 63 -5.91 -2.69 -12.36
C TRP A 63 -5.65 -4.02 -13.08
N GLN A 64 -4.71 -4.09 -14.04
CA GLN A 64 -4.29 -5.33 -14.71
C GLN A 64 -3.46 -6.27 -13.80
N GLN A 65 -3.29 -5.91 -12.54
CA GLN A 65 -2.65 -6.74 -11.53
C GLN A 65 -3.66 -7.63 -10.79
N THR A 66 -3.15 -8.61 -10.03
CA THR A 66 -3.98 -9.44 -9.16
C THR A 66 -4.53 -8.64 -7.97
N CYS A 67 -5.65 -9.08 -7.42
CA CYS A 67 -6.24 -8.50 -6.21
C CYS A 67 -5.20 -8.34 -5.08
N LYS A 68 -4.38 -9.37 -4.86
CA LYS A 68 -3.31 -9.35 -3.86
C LYS A 68 -2.24 -8.29 -4.15
N ASN A 69 -1.82 -8.15 -5.40
CA ASN A 69 -0.79 -7.18 -5.77
C ASN A 69 -1.31 -5.75 -5.57
N ILE A 70 -2.54 -5.47 -6.00
CA ILE A 70 -3.15 -4.14 -5.80
C ILE A 70 -3.38 -3.85 -4.32
N HIS A 71 -3.85 -4.82 -3.55
CA HIS A 71 -4.00 -4.68 -2.10
C HIS A 71 -2.67 -4.34 -1.42
N ASN A 72 -1.60 -5.06 -1.75
CA ASN A 72 -0.27 -4.78 -1.22
C ASN A 72 0.26 -3.42 -1.66
N PHE A 73 0.01 -3.04 -2.92
CA PHE A 73 0.38 -1.72 -3.46
C PHE A 73 -0.30 -0.58 -2.69
N VAL A 74 -1.60 -0.69 -2.43
CA VAL A 74 -2.34 0.30 -1.63
C VAL A 74 -1.77 0.40 -0.21
N ARG A 75 -1.47 -0.74 0.44
CA ARG A 75 -0.88 -0.74 1.78
C ARG A 75 0.50 -0.10 1.82
N ALA A 76 1.34 -0.36 0.80
CA ALA A 76 2.69 0.19 0.70
C ALA A 76 2.70 1.71 0.55
N TYR A 77 1.67 2.28 -0.05
CA TYR A 77 1.55 3.72 -0.28
C TYR A 77 0.38 4.34 0.49
N SER A 78 -0.07 3.71 1.58
CA SER A 78 -1.17 4.25 2.39
C SER A 78 -0.84 5.64 2.94
N GLU A 79 -1.88 6.49 2.98
CA GLU A 79 -1.89 7.86 3.50
C GLU A 79 -1.11 8.89 2.67
N VAL A 80 0.21 8.81 2.59
CA VAL A 80 1.05 9.77 1.84
C VAL A 80 2.16 9.00 1.11
N PRO A 81 2.22 9.11 -0.22
CA PRO A 81 1.41 9.94 -1.14
C PRO A 81 0.02 9.37 -1.45
N ALA A 82 -0.26 8.13 -1.10
CA ALA A 82 -1.42 7.30 -1.38
C ALA A 82 -1.51 6.82 -2.85
N ALA A 83 -1.88 5.55 -3.01
CA ALA A 83 -2.22 5.00 -4.32
C ALA A 83 -3.47 5.67 -4.87
N TYR A 84 -3.54 5.91 -6.18
CA TYR A 84 -4.68 6.57 -6.81
C TYR A 84 -5.11 5.90 -8.11
N SER A 85 -6.32 6.18 -8.52
CA SER A 85 -6.85 5.86 -9.85
C SER A 85 -7.84 6.94 -10.29
N ILE A 86 -8.26 6.89 -11.54
CA ILE A 86 -9.20 7.85 -12.13
C ILE A 86 -10.60 7.23 -12.19
N LEU A 87 -11.59 7.91 -11.66
CA LEU A 87 -13.00 7.55 -11.76
C LEU A 87 -13.80 8.76 -12.24
N ASN A 88 -14.46 8.63 -13.40
CA ASN A 88 -15.24 9.72 -14.01
C ASN A 88 -14.41 11.02 -14.13
N ASP A 89 -13.22 10.92 -14.72
CA ASP A 89 -12.25 12.03 -14.93
C ASP A 89 -11.74 12.70 -13.63
N LYS A 90 -11.95 12.07 -12.47
CA LYS A 90 -11.49 12.56 -11.19
C LYS A 90 -10.50 11.60 -10.57
N GLU A 91 -9.39 12.15 -10.05
CA GLU A 91 -8.47 11.38 -9.25
C GLU A 91 -9.11 11.02 -7.91
N ILE A 92 -9.09 9.73 -7.60
CA ILE A 92 -9.53 9.19 -6.31
C ILE A 92 -8.36 8.42 -5.70
N LYS A 93 -7.92 8.84 -4.53
CA LYS A 93 -6.92 8.10 -3.75
C LYS A 93 -7.60 6.97 -3.01
N ILE A 94 -7.03 5.78 -3.12
CA ILE A 94 -7.47 4.58 -2.42
C ILE A 94 -6.59 4.42 -1.17
N ILE A 95 -7.20 4.43 0.00
CA ILE A 95 -6.47 4.47 1.27
C ILE A 95 -6.46 3.11 1.95
N ARG A 96 -7.61 2.42 1.92
CA ARG A 96 -7.73 1.10 2.55
C ARG A 96 -8.56 0.17 1.70
N THR A 97 -8.09 -1.06 1.58
CA THR A 97 -8.73 -2.12 0.80
C THR A 97 -8.78 -3.41 1.60
N GLN A 98 -9.54 -4.36 1.12
CA GLN A 98 -9.59 -5.73 1.62
C GLN A 98 -9.72 -6.69 0.43
N MET A 99 -8.98 -7.79 0.45
CA MET A 99 -9.13 -8.82 -0.56
C MET A 99 -10.48 -9.52 -0.44
N SER A 100 -11.10 -9.82 -1.57
CA SER A 100 -12.33 -10.59 -1.66
C SER A 100 -12.02 -12.03 -2.08
N GLU A 101 -12.93 -12.93 -1.76
CA GLU A 101 -12.92 -14.31 -2.27
C GLU A 101 -13.78 -14.45 -3.53
N ASN A 102 -14.49 -13.40 -3.93
CA ASN A 102 -15.32 -13.41 -5.13
C ASN A 102 -14.45 -13.24 -6.37
N LYS A 103 -14.58 -14.16 -7.32
CA LYS A 103 -13.90 -14.02 -8.62
C LYS A 103 -14.52 -12.88 -9.41
N SER A 104 -13.66 -12.07 -10.02
CA SER A 104 -14.10 -10.99 -10.90
C SER A 104 -14.83 -11.53 -12.12
N THR A 105 -16.02 -11.00 -12.39
CA THR A 105 -16.88 -11.41 -13.50
C THR A 105 -17.14 -10.29 -14.50
N LEU A 106 -16.81 -9.05 -14.14
CA LEU A 106 -16.91 -7.87 -14.99
C LEU A 106 -15.52 -7.48 -15.56
N PRO A 107 -15.46 -6.60 -16.56
CA PRO A 107 -14.20 -6.10 -17.07
C PRO A 107 -13.33 -5.50 -15.95
N ILE A 108 -12.03 -5.67 -16.07
CA ILE A 108 -11.04 -5.17 -15.11
C ILE A 108 -11.20 -3.67 -14.86
N GLY A 109 -11.08 -3.24 -13.61
CA GLY A 109 -11.26 -1.85 -13.18
C GLY A 109 -12.72 -1.45 -12.99
N THR A 110 -13.69 -2.33 -13.30
CA THR A 110 -15.13 -2.03 -13.19
C THR A 110 -15.63 -2.27 -11.77
N ILE A 111 -16.54 -1.43 -11.30
CA ILE A 111 -17.26 -1.62 -10.03
C ILE A 111 -18.22 -2.81 -10.18
N THR A 112 -17.96 -3.87 -9.43
CA THR A 112 -18.70 -5.14 -9.50
C THR A 112 -19.84 -5.23 -8.50
N ASP A 113 -19.67 -4.58 -7.34
CA ASP A 113 -20.68 -4.59 -6.27
C ASP A 113 -20.63 -3.32 -5.44
N ILE A 114 -21.75 -2.96 -4.83
CA ILE A 114 -21.90 -1.82 -3.93
C ILE A 114 -22.68 -2.26 -2.70
N VAL A 115 -21.95 -2.48 -1.60
CA VAL A 115 -22.56 -2.80 -0.30
C VAL A 115 -22.79 -1.51 0.46
N LYS A 116 -24.05 -1.08 0.53
CA LYS A 116 -24.46 0.14 1.23
C LYS A 116 -23.93 0.14 2.67
N ASN A 117 -23.44 1.30 3.12
CA ASN A 117 -22.85 1.50 4.45
C ASN A 117 -21.58 0.71 4.75
N SER A 118 -20.92 0.12 3.77
CA SER A 118 -19.71 -0.68 3.96
C SER A 118 -18.66 -0.33 2.90
N HIS A 119 -18.70 -0.94 1.74
CA HIS A 119 -17.66 -0.87 0.72
C HIS A 119 -18.27 -0.94 -0.69
N PHE A 120 -17.45 -0.72 -1.69
CA PHE A 120 -17.69 -1.15 -3.06
C PHE A 120 -16.54 -2.03 -3.55
N SER A 121 -16.82 -2.88 -4.51
CA SER A 121 -15.87 -3.85 -5.04
C SER A 121 -15.49 -3.47 -6.46
N VAL A 122 -14.22 -3.69 -6.81
CA VAL A 122 -13.66 -3.42 -8.15
C VAL A 122 -13.03 -4.68 -8.69
N ALA A 123 -13.32 -5.01 -9.95
CA ALA A 123 -12.75 -6.16 -10.66
C ALA A 123 -11.25 -6.01 -10.84
N THR A 124 -10.51 -7.08 -10.57
CA THR A 124 -9.09 -7.23 -10.91
C THR A 124 -8.91 -8.41 -11.86
N THR A 125 -7.67 -8.86 -12.08
CA THR A 125 -7.43 -9.98 -13.01
C THR A 125 -7.91 -11.35 -12.48
N ASP A 126 -8.14 -11.48 -11.18
CA ASP A 126 -8.51 -12.74 -10.54
C ASP A 126 -9.74 -12.62 -9.62
N TYR A 127 -9.65 -11.81 -8.59
CA TYR A 127 -10.69 -11.60 -7.60
C TYR A 127 -11.07 -10.13 -7.49
N ASP A 128 -12.24 -9.84 -6.95
CA ASP A 128 -12.65 -8.47 -6.67
C ASP A 128 -11.83 -7.90 -5.50
N LEU A 129 -11.59 -6.59 -5.54
CA LEU A 129 -10.97 -5.85 -4.45
C LEU A 129 -12.01 -4.96 -3.77
N HIS A 130 -12.23 -5.16 -2.47
CA HIS A 130 -13.09 -4.27 -1.67
C HIS A 130 -12.36 -2.98 -1.34
N ILE A 131 -12.98 -1.86 -1.65
CA ILE A 131 -12.50 -0.51 -1.32
C ILE A 131 -13.23 -0.04 -0.06
N LEU A 132 -12.48 0.21 1.01
CA LEU A 132 -13.00 0.54 2.34
C LEU A 132 -12.91 2.02 2.66
N GLU A 133 -11.82 2.67 2.24
CA GLU A 133 -11.57 4.09 2.47
C GLU A 133 -10.94 4.74 1.26
N VAL A 134 -11.39 5.95 0.98
CA VAL A 134 -10.91 6.76 -0.14
C VAL A 134 -10.67 8.21 0.29
N LYS A 135 -9.96 8.95 -0.57
CA LYS A 135 -9.75 10.38 -0.37
C LYS A 135 -9.89 11.12 -1.70
N ASN A 136 -10.80 12.06 -1.75
CA ASN A 136 -10.91 13.01 -2.86
C ASN A 136 -9.82 14.09 -2.73
N PRO A 137 -9.36 14.68 -3.85
CA PRO A 137 -8.44 15.81 -3.80
C PRO A 137 -8.93 16.95 -2.89
N GLY A 138 -8.04 17.41 -2.01
CA GLY A 138 -8.35 18.51 -1.09
C GLY A 138 -9.34 18.18 0.04
N LYS A 139 -9.77 16.93 0.20
CA LYS A 139 -10.67 16.51 1.28
C LYS A 139 -9.99 15.53 2.25
N PRO A 140 -10.51 15.38 3.47
CA PRO A 140 -10.06 14.34 4.38
C PRO A 140 -10.38 12.95 3.85
N VAL A 141 -9.74 11.93 4.42
CA VAL A 141 -10.09 10.51 4.20
C VAL A 141 -11.55 10.30 4.62
N MET A 142 -12.26 9.51 3.84
CA MET A 142 -13.65 9.14 4.12
C MET A 142 -13.88 7.65 3.88
N SER A 143 -14.87 7.09 4.58
CA SER A 143 -15.30 5.72 4.33
C SER A 143 -15.86 5.55 2.92
N ALA A 144 -15.72 4.36 2.35
CA ALA A 144 -16.36 4.02 1.08
C ALA A 144 -17.89 4.21 1.15
N ALA A 145 -18.50 3.94 2.30
CA ALA A 145 -19.93 4.19 2.53
C ALA A 145 -20.32 5.66 2.29
N SER A 146 -19.54 6.60 2.81
CA SER A 146 -19.76 8.03 2.59
C SER A 146 -19.51 8.43 1.14
N PHE A 147 -18.49 7.84 0.53
CA PHE A 147 -18.14 8.08 -0.88
C PHE A 147 -19.22 7.60 -1.84
N ILE A 148 -19.75 6.39 -1.66
CA ILE A 148 -20.83 5.80 -2.46
C ILE A 148 -22.02 6.77 -2.56
N ASN A 149 -22.46 7.32 -1.42
CA ASN A 149 -23.60 8.22 -1.37
C ASN A 149 -23.32 9.56 -2.08
N GLY A 150 -22.11 10.11 -1.90
CA GLY A 150 -21.72 11.40 -2.49
C GLY A 150 -21.38 11.34 -3.98
N ALA A 151 -20.76 10.27 -4.43
CA ALA A 151 -20.32 10.09 -5.81
C ALA A 151 -21.40 9.49 -6.73
N ARG A 152 -22.51 8.99 -6.15
CA ARG A 152 -23.60 8.29 -6.89
C ARG A 152 -23.08 7.12 -7.72
N LEU A 153 -22.17 6.34 -7.13
CA LEU A 153 -21.55 5.19 -7.78
C LEU A 153 -22.61 4.19 -8.28
N LYS A 154 -22.29 3.57 -9.41
CA LYS A 154 -23.10 2.51 -10.00
C LYS A 154 -22.24 1.29 -10.30
N ILE A 155 -22.84 0.11 -10.24
CA ILE A 155 -22.25 -1.09 -10.79
C ILE A 155 -22.05 -0.85 -12.30
N GLY A 156 -20.84 -1.15 -12.82
CA GLY A 156 -20.45 -0.86 -14.19
C GLY A 156 -19.66 0.43 -14.38
N ASP A 157 -19.63 1.34 -13.39
CA ASP A 157 -18.67 2.45 -13.43
C ASP A 157 -17.24 1.88 -13.42
N SER A 158 -16.31 2.51 -14.16
CA SER A 158 -14.96 1.97 -14.33
C SER A 158 -13.89 2.95 -13.88
N PHE A 159 -12.93 2.42 -13.15
CA PHE A 159 -11.66 3.08 -12.90
C PHE A 159 -10.79 2.95 -14.14
N GLY A 160 -10.21 4.06 -14.59
CA GLY A 160 -9.22 4.12 -15.65
C GLY A 160 -7.79 4.26 -15.14
N ASN A 161 -6.88 3.98 -16.05
CA ASN A 161 -5.46 4.30 -15.88
C ASN A 161 -5.20 5.75 -16.26
#